data_1245d5d8ec8a5cb5ebf8d035a5fa8d0b
#
_entry.id   1245d5d8ec8a5cb5ebf8d035a5fa8d0b
#
_cell.length_a   1.000
_cell.length_b   1.000
_cell.length_c   1.000
_cell.angle_alpha   90.00
_cell.angle_beta   90.00
_cell.angle_gamma   90.00
#
_symmetry.space_group_name_H-M   'P 1'
#
loop_
_entity.id
_entity.type
_entity.pdbx_description
1 polymer ?
#
loop_
_entity_poly.entity_id
_entity_poly.type
_entity_poly.pdbx_seq_one_letter_code
_entity_poly.pdbx_strand_id
1 'polypeptide(L)'
;LKESMQEETIAYVAQMLKDNRPARELIDSDWTMMNDSLARHYGYDGFDDGVMRKVTLRRNDPRGGGLLGHAGIQSMLTWMGDNWVIYRGAWTLRHILDSPPPPPPLDVPVLDPTVSANQGKSFKELLVQHQEDARCAICHKDIDPLGFAFQNFDLSGRWRDVEFEKYKREEIDGKIAWNGAGKSRPVDAAGRLPRGETFKSFEECKQLLVKNYQDDLVHGLLKN
;
A
#
# COMPACT_ATOMS: atom_id res chain seq x y z
N LEU A 1 -5.34 -2.88 -18.06
CA LEU A 1 -5.28 -2.58 -16.61
C LEU A 1 -3.99 -1.85 -16.23
N LYS A 2 -2.79 -2.32 -16.63
CA LYS A 2 -1.51 -1.66 -16.27
C LYS A 2 -1.48 -0.20 -16.71
N GLU A 3 -1.87 0.09 -17.92
CA GLU A 3 -1.98 1.45 -18.46
C GLU A 3 -3.00 2.27 -17.68
N SER A 4 -4.18 1.68 -17.39
CA SER A 4 -5.23 2.34 -16.60
C SER A 4 -4.76 2.69 -15.18
N MET A 5 -3.94 1.85 -14.55
CA MET A 5 -3.35 2.12 -13.23
C MET A 5 -2.40 3.33 -13.25
N GLN A 6 -1.61 3.49 -14.31
CA GLN A 6 -0.75 4.66 -14.47
C GLN A 6 -1.58 5.92 -14.76
N GLU A 7 -2.56 5.79 -15.64
CA GLU A 7 -3.48 6.87 -16.01
C GLU A 7 -4.31 7.36 -14.82
N GLU A 8 -4.76 6.45 -13.92
CA GLU A 8 -5.49 6.81 -12.69
C GLU A 8 -4.74 7.88 -11.90
N THR A 9 -3.47 7.62 -11.58
CA THR A 9 -2.68 8.53 -10.74
C THR A 9 -2.46 9.88 -11.43
N ILE A 10 -2.13 9.87 -12.72
CA ILE A 10 -1.93 11.09 -13.52
C ILE A 10 -3.23 11.90 -13.61
N ALA A 11 -4.33 11.23 -13.96
CA ALA A 11 -5.63 11.89 -14.10
C ALA A 11 -6.15 12.41 -12.74
N TYR A 12 -5.88 11.68 -11.64
CA TYR A 12 -6.25 12.10 -10.29
C TYR A 12 -5.57 13.42 -9.91
N VAL A 13 -4.25 13.52 -10.06
CA VAL A 13 -3.50 14.74 -9.77
C VAL A 13 -3.92 15.87 -10.71
N ALA A 14 -4.09 15.62 -12.00
CA ALA A 14 -4.58 16.60 -12.97
C ALA A 14 -5.97 17.13 -12.59
N GLN A 15 -6.88 16.25 -12.16
CA GLN A 15 -8.21 16.66 -11.72
C GLN A 15 -8.17 17.46 -10.42
N MET A 16 -7.30 17.11 -9.47
CA MET A 16 -7.09 17.89 -8.24
C MET A 16 -6.66 19.32 -8.57
N LEU A 17 -5.68 19.49 -9.46
CA LEU A 17 -5.19 20.81 -9.88
C LEU A 17 -6.28 21.61 -10.58
N LYS A 18 -7.02 20.97 -11.51
CA LYS A 18 -8.12 21.61 -12.25
C LYS A 18 -9.23 22.10 -11.32
N ASP A 19 -9.60 21.31 -10.32
CA ASP A 19 -10.68 21.61 -9.38
C ASP A 19 -10.18 22.41 -8.16
N ASN A 20 -8.89 22.79 -8.11
CA ASN A 20 -8.24 23.48 -6.98
C ASN A 20 -8.52 22.76 -5.63
N ARG A 21 -8.32 21.44 -5.61
CA ARG A 21 -8.59 20.61 -4.43
C ARG A 21 -7.47 20.74 -3.40
N PRO A 22 -7.78 20.63 -2.10
CA PRO A 22 -6.77 20.75 -1.05
C PRO A 22 -5.80 19.56 -1.08
N ALA A 23 -4.51 19.84 -0.77
CA ALA A 23 -3.44 18.83 -0.82
C ALA A 23 -3.70 17.57 0.04
N ARG A 24 -4.46 17.70 1.14
CA ARG A 24 -4.84 16.55 1.97
C ARG A 24 -5.57 15.44 1.20
N GLU A 25 -6.24 15.78 0.09
CA GLU A 25 -6.92 14.79 -0.75
C GLU A 25 -5.96 13.87 -1.50
N LEU A 26 -4.67 14.20 -1.59
CA LEU A 26 -3.64 13.26 -2.03
C LEU A 26 -3.51 12.06 -1.09
N ILE A 27 -3.87 12.22 0.19
CA ILE A 27 -3.87 11.14 1.19
C ILE A 27 -5.25 10.52 1.32
N ASP A 28 -6.30 11.33 1.44
CA ASP A 28 -7.65 10.85 1.70
C ASP A 28 -8.69 11.73 1.01
N SER A 29 -9.52 11.09 0.18
CA SER A 29 -10.64 11.71 -0.54
C SER A 29 -11.81 10.74 -0.66
N ASP A 30 -12.97 11.27 -1.04
CA ASP A 30 -14.18 10.50 -1.32
C ASP A 30 -14.34 10.15 -2.81
N TRP A 31 -13.27 10.31 -3.61
CA TRP A 31 -13.29 10.09 -5.05
C TRP A 31 -11.96 9.56 -5.57
N THR A 32 -11.98 8.96 -6.76
CA THR A 32 -10.82 8.62 -7.56
C THR A 32 -11.11 8.78 -9.05
N MET A 33 -10.13 8.47 -9.88
CA MET A 33 -10.29 8.37 -11.33
C MET A 33 -10.35 6.90 -11.74
N MET A 34 -11.31 6.49 -12.56
CA MET A 34 -11.33 5.11 -13.06
C MET A 34 -12.00 5.00 -14.43
N ASN A 35 -11.54 4.03 -15.19
CA ASN A 35 -12.18 3.51 -16.40
C ASN A 35 -12.76 2.12 -16.14
N ASP A 36 -13.26 1.44 -17.15
CA ASP A 36 -13.83 0.10 -17.05
C ASP A 36 -12.86 -0.98 -16.51
N SER A 37 -11.57 -0.90 -16.87
CA SER A 37 -10.55 -1.83 -16.38
C SER A 37 -10.28 -1.68 -14.88
N LEU A 38 -10.18 -0.45 -14.39
CA LEU A 38 -10.04 -0.16 -12.97
C LEU A 38 -11.32 -0.43 -12.19
N ALA A 39 -12.48 -0.08 -12.76
CA ALA A 39 -13.76 -0.37 -12.15
C ALA A 39 -13.90 -1.86 -11.85
N ARG A 40 -13.64 -2.73 -12.85
CA ARG A 40 -13.62 -4.19 -12.62
C ARG A 40 -12.59 -4.62 -11.59
N HIS A 41 -11.40 -4.01 -11.60
CA HIS A 41 -10.34 -4.31 -10.62
C HIS A 41 -10.75 -3.95 -9.20
N TYR A 42 -11.46 -2.84 -9.03
CA TYR A 42 -11.93 -2.33 -7.75
C TYR A 42 -13.34 -2.84 -7.35
N GLY A 43 -13.96 -3.68 -8.19
CA GLY A 43 -15.28 -4.23 -7.93
C GLY A 43 -16.42 -3.21 -8.11
N TYR A 44 -16.27 -2.27 -9.05
CA TYR A 44 -17.30 -1.33 -9.48
C TYR A 44 -17.91 -1.79 -10.80
N ASP A 45 -19.23 -1.61 -10.93
CA ASP A 45 -20.02 -1.93 -12.14
C ASP A 45 -20.42 -0.65 -12.89
N GLY A 46 -20.93 -0.80 -14.10
CA GLY A 46 -21.50 0.30 -14.91
C GLY A 46 -20.49 1.08 -15.73
N PHE A 47 -19.35 0.48 -16.03
CA PHE A 47 -18.29 1.04 -16.89
C PHE A 47 -18.04 0.11 -18.07
N ASP A 48 -18.16 0.63 -19.29
CA ASP A 48 -18.07 -0.16 -20.54
C ASP A 48 -17.40 0.55 -21.72
N ASP A 49 -16.99 1.82 -21.55
CA ASP A 49 -16.52 2.69 -22.63
C ASP A 49 -15.01 3.00 -22.60
N GLY A 50 -14.27 2.45 -21.65
CA GLY A 50 -12.82 2.67 -21.51
C GLY A 50 -12.41 4.08 -21.09
N VAL A 51 -13.34 5.01 -20.89
CA VAL A 51 -13.04 6.42 -20.61
C VAL A 51 -12.69 6.62 -19.14
N MET A 52 -11.52 7.24 -18.88
CA MET A 52 -11.11 7.65 -17.56
C MET A 52 -11.97 8.82 -17.06
N ARG A 53 -12.60 8.66 -15.90
CA ARG A 53 -13.49 9.67 -15.32
C ARG A 53 -13.41 9.73 -13.81
N LYS A 54 -13.77 10.90 -13.24
CA LYS A 54 -13.93 11.08 -11.80
C LYS A 54 -15.13 10.29 -11.29
N VAL A 55 -14.90 9.49 -10.25
CA VAL A 55 -15.92 8.64 -9.63
C VAL A 55 -15.93 8.87 -8.14
N THR A 56 -17.09 9.19 -7.60
CA THR A 56 -17.29 9.20 -6.14
C THR A 56 -17.29 7.77 -5.62
N LEU A 57 -16.46 7.53 -4.61
CA LEU A 57 -16.33 6.20 -4.00
C LEU A 57 -17.57 5.84 -3.19
N ARG A 58 -17.85 4.55 -3.10
CA ARG A 58 -18.86 4.05 -2.17
C ARG A 58 -18.48 4.43 -0.74
N ARG A 59 -19.45 4.77 0.07
CA ARG A 59 -19.24 5.20 1.47
C ARG A 59 -18.42 4.21 2.31
N ASN A 60 -18.47 2.94 1.96
CA ASN A 60 -17.77 1.85 2.63
C ASN A 60 -16.66 1.22 1.75
N ASP A 61 -16.13 1.95 0.77
CA ASP A 61 -14.94 1.49 0.04
C ASP A 61 -13.74 1.49 1.02
N PRO A 62 -13.20 0.31 1.36
CA PRO A 62 -12.18 0.23 2.40
C PRO A 62 -10.84 0.84 1.99
N ARG A 63 -10.63 1.06 0.66
CA ARG A 63 -9.42 1.72 0.15
C ARG A 63 -9.48 3.24 0.36
N GLY A 64 -10.70 3.81 0.27
CA GLY A 64 -10.87 5.25 0.17
C GLY A 64 -10.18 5.84 -1.06
N GLY A 65 -10.24 7.14 -1.23
CA GLY A 65 -9.49 7.85 -2.28
C GLY A 65 -8.11 8.27 -1.82
N GLY A 66 -7.41 8.97 -2.72
CA GLY A 66 -6.04 9.41 -2.52
C GLY A 66 -5.00 8.41 -3.02
N LEU A 67 -3.77 8.91 -3.21
CA LEU A 67 -2.66 8.16 -3.84
C LEU A 67 -2.37 6.82 -3.17
N LEU A 68 -2.49 6.77 -1.84
CA LEU A 68 -2.22 5.55 -1.07
C LEU A 68 -3.22 4.41 -1.36
N GLY A 69 -4.40 4.72 -1.90
CA GLY A 69 -5.42 3.76 -2.32
C GLY A 69 -5.29 3.30 -3.78
N HIS A 70 -4.43 3.91 -4.59
CA HIS A 70 -4.29 3.59 -6.01
C HIS A 70 -3.59 2.25 -6.24
N ALA A 71 -4.22 1.36 -7.00
CA ALA A 71 -3.64 0.06 -7.31
C ALA A 71 -2.30 0.17 -8.04
N GLY A 72 -2.13 1.19 -8.88
CA GLY A 72 -0.87 1.46 -9.56
C GLY A 72 0.30 1.68 -8.60
N ILE A 73 0.10 2.50 -7.57
CA ILE A 73 1.11 2.75 -6.54
C ILE A 73 1.36 1.50 -5.73
N GLN A 74 0.31 0.82 -5.27
CA GLN A 74 0.45 -0.38 -4.45
C GLN A 74 1.14 -1.52 -5.20
N SER A 75 0.84 -1.72 -6.49
CA SER A 75 1.47 -2.76 -7.31
C SER A 75 2.91 -2.44 -7.71
N MET A 76 3.24 -1.16 -7.94
CA MET A 76 4.60 -0.71 -8.26
C MET A 76 5.58 -1.01 -7.10
N LEU A 77 5.09 -1.00 -5.87
CA LEU A 77 5.86 -1.22 -4.65
C LEU A 77 5.95 -2.70 -4.25
N THR A 78 5.58 -3.61 -5.15
CA THR A 78 5.73 -5.05 -4.94
C THR A 78 6.97 -5.58 -5.66
N TRP A 79 7.77 -6.39 -5.00
CA TRP A 79 8.88 -7.09 -5.64
C TRP A 79 9.00 -8.53 -5.12
N MET A 80 9.14 -9.49 -6.04
CA MET A 80 9.57 -10.87 -5.82
C MET A 80 8.98 -11.58 -4.58
N GLY A 81 7.68 -11.48 -4.36
CA GLY A 81 7.02 -12.23 -3.27
C GLY A 81 6.55 -11.35 -2.11
N ASP A 82 7.06 -11.55 -0.88
CA ASP A 82 6.37 -11.12 0.34
C ASP A 82 6.81 -9.77 0.94
N ASN A 83 7.78 -9.07 0.36
CA ASN A 83 8.42 -7.89 0.97
C ASN A 83 7.74 -6.55 0.69
N TRP A 84 6.50 -6.55 0.18
CA TRP A 84 5.82 -5.30 -0.20
C TRP A 84 5.54 -4.35 0.97
N VAL A 85 5.33 -4.86 2.18
CA VAL A 85 5.10 -4.04 3.39
C VAL A 85 6.27 -3.09 3.62
N ILE A 86 7.49 -3.58 3.56
CA ILE A 86 8.72 -2.81 3.75
C ILE A 86 8.83 -1.72 2.68
N TYR A 87 8.64 -2.09 1.39
CA TYR A 87 8.72 -1.12 0.29
C TYR A 87 7.64 -0.05 0.36
N ARG A 88 6.40 -0.43 0.71
CA ARG A 88 5.27 0.50 0.87
C ARG A 88 5.51 1.46 2.05
N GLY A 89 6.00 0.96 3.17
CA GLY A 89 6.38 1.77 4.33
C GLY A 89 7.51 2.76 3.99
N ALA A 90 8.60 2.28 3.40
CA ALA A 90 9.74 3.10 3.01
C ALA A 90 9.37 4.16 1.95
N TRP A 91 8.51 3.80 0.99
CA TRP A 91 8.01 4.73 -0.02
C TRP A 91 7.16 5.83 0.61
N THR A 92 6.26 5.48 1.52
CA THR A 92 5.41 6.43 2.23
C THR A 92 6.24 7.38 3.09
N LEU A 93 7.23 6.87 3.82
CA LEU A 93 8.17 7.71 4.57
C LEU A 93 8.88 8.71 3.66
N ARG A 94 9.38 8.25 2.51
CA ARG A 94 10.16 9.09 1.59
C ARG A 94 9.32 10.13 0.86
N HIS A 95 8.19 9.70 0.26
CA HIS A 95 7.46 10.55 -0.70
C HIS A 95 6.25 11.27 -0.10
N ILE A 96 5.72 10.76 1.01
CA ILE A 96 4.58 11.37 1.68
C ILE A 96 5.00 12.15 2.93
N LEU A 97 5.95 11.62 3.71
CA LEU A 97 6.34 12.19 4.99
C LEU A 97 7.69 12.94 4.97
N ASP A 98 8.32 13.08 3.80
CA ASP A 98 9.64 13.73 3.65
C ASP A 98 10.69 13.24 4.67
N SER A 99 10.58 11.97 5.08
CA SER A 99 11.42 11.32 6.08
C SER A 99 12.03 10.02 5.54
N PRO A 100 12.90 10.12 4.52
CA PRO A 100 13.46 8.92 3.88
C PRO A 100 14.28 8.10 4.86
N PRO A 101 14.05 6.78 4.95
CA PRO A 101 14.93 5.92 5.73
C PRO A 101 16.35 5.94 5.14
N PRO A 102 17.38 5.71 5.95
CA PRO A 102 18.74 5.58 5.44
C PRO A 102 18.86 4.45 4.43
N PRO A 103 19.82 4.50 3.49
CA PRO A 103 20.06 3.40 2.56
C PRO A 103 20.43 2.12 3.34
N PRO A 104 19.95 0.95 2.87
CA PRO A 104 20.29 -0.32 3.53
C PRO A 104 21.79 -0.58 3.46
N PRO A 105 22.41 -1.15 4.49
CA PRO A 105 23.78 -1.65 4.42
C PRO A 105 23.96 -2.67 3.28
N LEU A 106 25.16 -2.78 2.73
CA LEU A 106 25.46 -3.65 1.58
C LEU A 106 25.36 -5.16 1.89
N ASP A 107 25.43 -5.53 3.16
CA ASP A 107 25.51 -6.90 3.67
C ASP A 107 24.28 -7.33 4.47
N VAL A 108 23.13 -6.71 4.21
CA VAL A 108 21.87 -7.07 4.90
C VAL A 108 21.40 -8.46 4.43
N PRO A 109 21.22 -9.41 5.35
CA PRO A 109 20.60 -10.68 5.01
C PRO A 109 19.18 -10.49 4.49
N VAL A 110 18.83 -11.17 3.40
CA VAL A 110 17.45 -11.18 2.91
C VAL A 110 16.58 -11.92 3.94
N LEU A 111 15.49 -11.31 4.35
CA LEU A 111 14.47 -11.99 5.14
C LEU A 111 13.82 -13.07 4.25
N ASP A 112 14.13 -14.34 4.53
CA ASP A 112 13.58 -15.48 3.79
C ASP A 112 12.37 -16.05 4.54
N PRO A 113 11.14 -15.83 4.05
CA PRO A 113 9.94 -16.37 4.68
C PRO A 113 9.81 -17.89 4.53
N THR A 114 10.65 -18.51 3.69
CA THR A 114 10.60 -19.97 3.45
C THR A 114 11.40 -20.78 4.45
N VAL A 115 12.20 -20.14 5.29
CA VAL A 115 13.00 -20.82 6.32
C VAL A 115 12.07 -21.54 7.29
N SER A 116 12.34 -22.82 7.53
CA SER A 116 11.51 -23.72 8.34
C SER A 116 11.21 -23.21 9.75
N ALA A 117 12.10 -22.39 10.33
CA ALA A 117 11.89 -21.74 11.64
C ALA A 117 10.70 -20.75 11.63
N ASN A 118 10.29 -20.28 10.47
CA ASN A 118 9.24 -19.28 10.30
C ASN A 118 7.88 -19.90 9.93
N GLN A 119 7.80 -21.23 9.80
CA GLN A 119 6.55 -21.88 9.42
C GLN A 119 5.44 -21.58 10.46
N GLY A 120 4.30 -21.10 9.94
CA GLY A 120 3.13 -20.77 10.74
C GLY A 120 3.07 -19.33 11.27
N LYS A 121 4.14 -18.53 11.12
CA LYS A 121 4.11 -17.09 11.45
C LYS A 121 3.54 -16.26 10.29
N SER A 122 2.86 -15.18 10.62
CA SER A 122 2.52 -14.14 9.64
C SER A 122 3.76 -13.39 9.22
N PHE A 123 3.70 -12.72 8.06
CA PHE A 123 4.79 -11.86 7.63
C PHE A 123 5.05 -10.72 8.64
N LYS A 124 4.01 -10.19 9.25
CA LYS A 124 4.10 -9.20 10.33
C LYS A 124 4.87 -9.73 11.54
N GLU A 125 4.58 -10.95 12.00
CA GLU A 125 5.29 -11.57 13.10
C GLU A 125 6.78 -11.79 12.78
N LEU A 126 7.11 -12.12 11.53
CA LEU A 126 8.49 -12.23 11.08
C LEU A 126 9.22 -10.88 11.10
N LEU A 127 8.57 -9.81 10.65
CA LEU A 127 9.14 -8.46 10.69
C LEU A 127 9.35 -7.97 12.13
N VAL A 128 8.39 -8.21 13.01
CA VAL A 128 8.54 -7.89 14.44
C VAL A 128 9.74 -8.63 15.05
N GLN A 129 9.90 -9.90 14.75
CA GLN A 129 11.06 -10.68 15.19
C GLN A 129 12.37 -10.17 14.57
N HIS A 130 12.37 -9.77 13.31
CA HIS A 130 13.53 -9.19 12.63
C HIS A 130 14.05 -7.92 13.32
N GLN A 131 13.17 -7.14 13.93
CA GLN A 131 13.52 -5.93 14.69
C GLN A 131 14.16 -6.21 16.06
N GLU A 132 14.25 -7.47 16.53
CA GLU A 132 14.99 -7.84 17.72
C GLU A 132 16.51 -7.64 17.54
N ASP A 133 17.02 -7.72 16.30
CA ASP A 133 18.39 -7.30 15.97
C ASP A 133 18.45 -5.76 15.91
N ALA A 134 19.25 -5.16 16.80
CA ALA A 134 19.38 -3.71 16.91
C ALA A 134 19.84 -3.04 15.60
N ARG A 135 20.61 -3.72 14.75
CA ARG A 135 21.06 -3.21 13.45
C ARG A 135 19.87 -3.10 12.48
N CYS A 136 18.97 -4.08 12.50
CA CYS A 136 17.76 -4.09 11.68
C CYS A 136 16.74 -3.06 12.19
N ALA A 137 16.59 -2.95 13.50
CA ALA A 137 15.65 -2.03 14.14
C ALA A 137 15.91 -0.55 13.80
N ILE A 138 17.14 -0.15 13.48
CA ILE A 138 17.48 1.24 13.13
C ILE A 138 16.57 1.78 12.03
N CYS A 139 16.30 0.98 10.99
CA CYS A 139 15.44 1.37 9.86
C CYS A 139 14.02 0.83 10.03
N HIS A 140 13.88 -0.44 10.42
CA HIS A 140 12.61 -1.15 10.39
C HIS A 140 11.60 -0.70 11.45
N LYS A 141 12.06 -0.06 12.53
CA LYS A 141 11.18 0.47 13.59
C LYS A 141 10.16 1.51 13.09
N ASP A 142 10.47 2.23 12.02
CA ASP A 142 9.59 3.25 11.43
C ASP A 142 8.99 2.78 10.09
N ILE A 143 9.74 1.97 9.32
CA ILE A 143 9.31 1.44 8.03
C ILE A 143 8.14 0.44 8.21
N ASP A 144 8.35 -0.60 9.02
CA ASP A 144 7.44 -1.73 9.08
C ASP A 144 6.11 -1.38 9.73
N PRO A 145 6.06 -0.66 10.90
CA PRO A 145 4.80 -0.30 11.50
C PRO A 145 3.91 0.57 10.60
N LEU A 146 4.49 1.46 9.80
CA LEU A 146 3.76 2.22 8.79
C LEU A 146 3.35 1.32 7.62
N GLY A 147 4.24 0.44 7.18
CA GLY A 147 3.99 -0.50 6.10
C GLY A 147 2.82 -1.46 6.37
N PHE A 148 2.57 -1.81 7.64
CA PHE A 148 1.45 -2.67 8.02
C PHE A 148 0.09 -2.11 7.62
N ALA A 149 -0.08 -0.80 7.53
CA ALA A 149 -1.30 -0.18 7.02
C ALA A 149 -1.69 -0.71 5.63
N PHE A 150 -0.71 -1.12 4.82
CA PHE A 150 -0.91 -1.54 3.43
C PHE A 150 -1.08 -3.06 3.25
N GLN A 151 -1.16 -3.85 4.30
CA GLN A 151 -1.30 -5.31 4.20
C GLN A 151 -2.62 -5.75 3.55
N ASN A 152 -3.64 -4.91 3.59
CA ASN A 152 -4.90 -5.14 2.88
C ASN A 152 -4.78 -5.07 1.36
N PHE A 153 -3.67 -4.57 0.80
CA PHE A 153 -3.46 -4.58 -0.64
C PHE A 153 -2.63 -5.79 -1.06
N ASP A 154 -3.13 -6.57 -2.01
CA ASP A 154 -2.38 -7.65 -2.61
C ASP A 154 -1.29 -7.15 -3.59
N LEU A 155 -0.62 -8.06 -4.29
CA LEU A 155 0.44 -7.75 -5.27
C LEU A 155 -0.04 -6.91 -6.44
N SER A 156 -1.33 -6.95 -6.76
CA SER A 156 -1.95 -6.18 -7.83
C SER A 156 -2.58 -4.87 -7.36
N GLY A 157 -2.43 -4.53 -6.08
CA GLY A 157 -3.09 -3.39 -5.46
C GLY A 157 -4.60 -3.57 -5.26
N ARG A 158 -5.11 -4.82 -5.33
CA ARG A 158 -6.49 -5.13 -5.00
C ARG A 158 -6.65 -5.27 -3.49
N TRP A 159 -7.78 -4.81 -2.96
CA TRP A 159 -8.12 -4.98 -1.55
C TRP A 159 -8.41 -6.43 -1.19
N ARG A 160 -7.94 -6.85 -0.02
CA ARG A 160 -8.20 -8.16 0.58
C ARG A 160 -8.40 -8.03 2.09
N ASP A 161 -9.32 -8.80 2.65
CA ASP A 161 -9.57 -8.85 4.12
C ASP A 161 -8.89 -10.05 4.77
N VAL A 162 -8.37 -10.97 3.97
CA VAL A 162 -7.67 -12.17 4.42
C VAL A 162 -6.31 -12.32 3.76
N GLU A 163 -5.36 -12.85 4.50
CA GLU A 163 -4.06 -13.30 3.99
C GLU A 163 -3.94 -14.82 4.12
N PHE A 164 -3.07 -15.41 3.32
CA PHE A 164 -2.79 -16.84 3.31
C PHE A 164 -1.37 -17.11 3.77
N GLU A 165 -1.13 -18.28 4.40
CA GLU A 165 0.22 -18.69 4.82
C GLU A 165 1.20 -18.76 3.65
N LYS A 166 0.71 -19.08 2.45
CA LYS A 166 1.52 -19.18 1.24
C LYS A 166 0.74 -18.65 0.05
N TYR A 167 1.46 -18.15 -0.95
CA TYR A 167 0.92 -17.85 -2.25
C TYR A 167 1.62 -18.75 -3.28
N LYS A 168 0.83 -19.48 -4.07
CA LYS A 168 1.35 -20.29 -5.17
C LYS A 168 1.21 -19.50 -6.46
N ARG A 169 2.32 -19.45 -7.20
CA ARG A 169 2.32 -18.97 -8.57
C ARG A 169 1.75 -20.06 -9.47
N GLU A 170 0.66 -19.75 -10.14
CA GLU A 170 0.02 -20.64 -11.12
C GLU A 170 -0.07 -19.92 -12.47
N GLU A 171 0.06 -20.66 -13.55
CA GLU A 171 -0.18 -20.17 -14.89
C GLU A 171 -1.52 -20.70 -15.35
N ILE A 172 -2.49 -19.80 -15.58
CA ILE A 172 -3.84 -20.12 -16.02
C ILE A 172 -4.07 -19.37 -17.32
N ASP A 173 -4.31 -20.07 -18.42
CA ASP A 173 -4.53 -19.50 -19.75
C ASP A 173 -3.44 -18.51 -20.19
N GLY A 174 -2.17 -18.86 -19.95
CA GLY A 174 -1.00 -18.02 -20.29
C GLY A 174 -0.84 -16.78 -19.39
N LYS A 175 -1.62 -16.67 -18.31
CA LYS A 175 -1.52 -15.60 -17.33
C LYS A 175 -1.03 -16.12 -16.00
N ILE A 176 -0.16 -15.36 -15.35
CA ILE A 176 0.32 -15.68 -14.01
C ILE A 176 -0.72 -15.21 -13.00
N ALA A 177 -1.19 -16.15 -12.20
CA ALA A 177 -2.04 -15.92 -11.04
C ALA A 177 -1.29 -16.30 -9.76
N TRP A 178 -1.51 -15.55 -8.68
CA TRP A 178 -1.03 -15.88 -7.35
C TRP A 178 -2.22 -16.28 -6.49
N ASN A 179 -2.34 -17.58 -6.24
CA ASN A 179 -3.45 -18.13 -5.47
C ASN A 179 -3.01 -18.40 -4.03
N GLY A 180 -3.85 -17.98 -3.08
CA GLY A 180 -3.64 -18.27 -1.67
C GLY A 180 -3.69 -19.78 -1.40
N ALA A 181 -2.79 -20.27 -0.55
CA ALA A 181 -2.70 -21.68 -0.17
C ALA A 181 -2.41 -21.82 1.33
N GLY A 182 -2.85 -22.92 1.92
CA GLY A 182 -2.73 -23.16 3.35
C GLY A 182 -3.85 -22.51 4.15
N LYS A 183 -3.59 -22.22 5.43
CA LYS A 183 -4.56 -21.54 6.30
C LYS A 183 -4.68 -20.08 5.93
N SER A 184 -5.87 -19.54 6.00
CA SER A 184 -6.13 -18.11 5.88
C SER A 184 -6.32 -17.50 7.27
N ARG A 185 -5.99 -16.22 7.40
CA ARG A 185 -6.22 -15.43 8.61
C ARG A 185 -6.69 -14.02 8.21
N PRO A 186 -7.41 -13.30 9.09
CA PRO A 186 -7.69 -11.89 8.86
C PRO A 186 -6.39 -11.10 8.69
N VAL A 187 -6.41 -10.09 7.81
CA VAL A 187 -5.29 -9.15 7.68
C VAL A 187 -5.19 -8.31 8.96
N ASP A 188 -4.00 -8.22 9.53
CA ASP A 188 -3.70 -7.33 10.65
C ASP A 188 -2.94 -6.09 10.16
N ALA A 189 -3.68 -5.03 9.84
CA ALA A 189 -3.14 -3.76 9.39
C ALA A 189 -2.75 -2.80 10.52
N ALA A 190 -2.85 -3.22 11.78
CA ALA A 190 -2.49 -2.37 12.92
C ALA A 190 -1.01 -2.02 12.92
N GLY A 191 -0.72 -0.74 13.20
CA GLY A 191 0.65 -0.25 13.15
C GLY A 191 0.82 1.06 13.90
N ARG A 192 1.88 1.80 13.55
CA ARG A 192 2.25 3.03 14.21
C ARG A 192 2.91 4.00 13.21
N LEU A 193 2.59 5.28 13.33
CA LEU A 193 3.28 6.35 12.61
C LEU A 193 4.59 6.75 13.32
N PRO A 194 5.53 7.42 12.62
CA PRO A 194 6.85 7.75 13.16
C PRO A 194 6.81 8.59 14.45
N ARG A 195 5.80 9.45 14.62
CA ARG A 195 5.64 10.29 15.83
C ARG A 195 4.99 9.56 16.99
N GLY A 196 4.63 8.27 16.82
CA GLY A 196 4.14 7.39 17.87
C GLY A 196 2.64 7.10 17.86
N GLU A 197 1.85 7.77 17.00
CA GLU A 197 0.40 7.52 16.88
C GLU A 197 0.14 6.11 16.37
N THR A 198 -0.74 5.38 17.02
CA THR A 198 -1.14 4.04 16.63
C THR A 198 -2.42 4.04 15.84
N PHE A 199 -2.55 3.10 14.91
CA PHE A 199 -3.75 2.87 14.09
C PHE A 199 -4.05 1.38 14.03
N LYS A 200 -5.31 1.03 13.75
CA LYS A 200 -5.79 -0.36 13.62
C LYS A 200 -6.15 -0.74 12.18
N SER A 201 -6.28 0.24 11.30
CA SER A 201 -6.69 0.04 9.91
C SER A 201 -5.99 1.03 8.97
N PHE A 202 -6.07 0.74 7.68
CA PHE A 202 -5.62 1.66 6.63
C PHE A 202 -6.35 3.01 6.68
N GLU A 203 -7.66 2.98 6.94
CA GLU A 203 -8.46 4.20 7.08
C GLU A 203 -7.97 5.07 8.24
N GLU A 204 -7.79 4.50 9.44
CA GLU A 204 -7.26 5.22 10.60
C GLU A 204 -5.85 5.79 10.32
N CYS A 205 -5.00 5.04 9.62
CA CYS A 205 -3.69 5.51 9.20
C CYS A 205 -3.81 6.77 8.35
N LYS A 206 -4.66 6.77 7.30
CA LYS A 206 -4.88 7.93 6.45
C LYS A 206 -5.42 9.13 7.23
N GLN A 207 -6.38 8.91 8.12
CA GLN A 207 -6.95 9.97 8.96
C GLN A 207 -5.88 10.63 9.85
N LEU A 208 -4.99 9.83 10.44
CA LEU A 208 -3.87 10.33 11.25
C LEU A 208 -2.85 11.09 10.39
N LEU A 209 -2.55 10.60 9.19
CA LEU A 209 -1.68 11.30 8.24
C LEU A 209 -2.25 12.67 7.86
N VAL A 210 -3.54 12.73 7.51
CA VAL A 210 -4.23 13.99 7.20
C VAL A 210 -4.23 14.94 8.40
N LYS A 211 -4.40 14.42 9.61
CA LYS A 211 -4.51 15.25 10.82
C LYS A 211 -3.15 15.81 11.27
N ASN A 212 -2.10 15.00 11.25
CA ASN A 212 -0.86 15.28 11.97
C ASN A 212 0.36 15.54 11.07
N TYR A 213 0.28 15.24 9.75
CA TYR A 213 1.44 15.26 8.83
C TYR A 213 1.22 16.12 7.58
N GLN A 214 0.36 17.17 7.68
CA GLN A 214 0.08 18.03 6.52
C GLN A 214 1.33 18.80 6.03
N ASP A 215 2.16 19.30 6.95
CA ASP A 215 3.37 20.02 6.60
C ASP A 215 4.40 19.09 5.93
N ASP A 216 4.54 17.85 6.46
CA ASP A 216 5.43 16.85 5.88
C ASP A 216 4.98 16.49 4.45
N LEU A 217 3.67 16.34 4.21
CA LEU A 217 3.09 16.10 2.89
C LEU A 217 3.43 17.24 1.92
N VAL A 218 3.24 18.47 2.34
CA VAL A 218 3.55 19.65 1.50
C VAL A 218 5.04 19.71 1.18
N HIS A 219 5.90 19.47 2.17
CA HIS A 219 7.34 19.41 1.96
C HIS A 219 7.76 18.29 1.00
N GLY A 220 7.19 17.09 1.17
CA GLY A 220 7.44 15.96 0.29
C GLY A 220 7.04 16.23 -1.16
N LEU A 221 5.91 16.92 -1.39
CA LEU A 221 5.45 17.30 -2.72
C LEU A 221 6.30 18.39 -3.38
N LEU A 222 6.88 19.29 -2.61
CA LEU A 222 7.71 20.39 -3.14
C LEU A 222 9.14 19.95 -3.48
N LYS A 223 9.62 18.83 -2.92
CA LYS A 223 10.97 18.31 -3.13
C LYS A 223 11.06 17.26 -4.24
N ASN A 224 9.97 16.58 -4.56
CA ASN A 224 9.89 15.51 -5.54
C ASN A 224 9.17 15.96 -6.81
#